data_eb98cc388daa298d9fa94e3f028a1b4f
#
_entry.id   eb98cc388daa298d9fa94e3f028a1b4f
#
_cell.length_a   1.000
_cell.length_b   1.000
_cell.length_c   1.000
_cell.angle_alpha   90.00
_cell.angle_beta   90.00
_cell.angle_gamma   90.00
#
_symmetry.space_group_name_H-M   'P 1'
#
loop_
_entity.id
_entity.type
_entity.pdbx_description
1 polymer ?
#
loop_
_entity_poly.entity_id
_entity_poly.type
_entity_poly.pdbx_seq_one_letter_code
_entity_poly.pdbx_strand_id
1 'polypeptide(L)'
;MSVISMVLVVIVAFLAGMEGVLDEFQFHQPLVACTLIGLVTGQLVPCIILGGSLQMIALGWANIGAAVAPDAALAAVASAIILVQGGQGRAGVDTAIAVAIPLAVAGLFLTMIVRTLSVICVHQMDAAAAKGSFKGVEAWHIIAVCLQGIRIAIPAAALLAIPSSAVAAALNSMPAWLTDGMSIGGGMVVAVGYAMVINM
;
A
#
# COMPACT_ATOMS: atom_id res chain seq x y z
N MET A 1 6.60 -15.33 11.17
CA MET A 1 7.66 -14.56 10.49
C MET A 1 8.83 -14.33 11.43
N SER A 2 10.08 -14.24 10.92
CA SER A 2 11.22 -13.83 11.74
C SER A 2 11.18 -12.32 12.04
N VAL A 3 11.84 -11.88 13.11
CA VAL A 3 11.95 -10.44 13.45
C VAL A 3 12.62 -9.68 12.30
N ILE A 4 13.64 -10.27 11.69
CA ILE A 4 14.34 -9.67 10.54
C ILE A 4 13.38 -9.46 9.37
N SER A 5 12.56 -10.46 9.03
CA SER A 5 11.56 -10.32 7.96
C SER A 5 10.54 -9.22 8.30
N MET A 6 10.10 -9.11 9.56
CA MET A 6 9.16 -8.05 9.96
C MET A 6 9.77 -6.66 9.78
N VAL A 7 11.02 -6.46 10.19
CA VAL A 7 11.73 -5.18 9.99
C VAL A 7 11.87 -4.84 8.50
N LEU A 8 12.27 -5.82 7.68
CA LEU A 8 12.41 -5.63 6.24
C LEU A 8 11.06 -5.30 5.57
N VAL A 9 9.96 -5.92 6.00
CA VAL A 9 8.61 -5.58 5.50
C VAL A 9 8.23 -4.14 5.86
N VAL A 10 8.57 -3.67 7.06
CA VAL A 10 8.33 -2.26 7.45
C VAL A 10 9.17 -1.30 6.60
N ILE A 11 10.42 -1.68 6.27
CA ILE A 11 11.26 -0.89 5.36
C ILE A 11 10.64 -0.84 3.96
N VAL A 12 10.18 -1.97 3.42
CA VAL A 12 9.47 -2.01 2.13
C VAL A 12 8.22 -1.13 2.17
N ALA A 13 7.45 -1.19 3.25
CA ALA A 13 6.26 -0.36 3.45
C ALA A 13 6.60 1.14 3.46
N PHE A 14 7.68 1.52 4.15
CA PHE A 14 8.18 2.89 4.19
C PHE A 14 8.60 3.39 2.81
N LEU A 15 9.38 2.60 2.08
CA LEU A 15 9.79 2.92 0.71
C LEU A 15 8.59 3.03 -0.23
N ALA A 16 7.63 2.10 -0.15
CA ALA A 16 6.41 2.16 -0.94
C ALA A 16 5.60 3.45 -0.67
N GLY A 17 5.57 3.91 0.58
CA GLY A 17 4.92 5.17 0.93
C GLY A 17 5.64 6.39 0.36
N MET A 18 6.97 6.44 0.39
CA MET A 18 7.77 7.52 -0.19
C MET A 18 7.62 7.56 -1.72
N GLU A 19 7.70 6.41 -2.37
CA GLU A 19 7.63 6.29 -3.84
C GLU A 19 6.27 6.69 -4.42
N GLY A 20 5.21 6.68 -3.64
CA GLY A 20 3.92 7.24 -4.05
C GLY A 20 3.97 8.74 -4.38
N VAL A 21 5.07 9.43 -4.03
CA VAL A 21 5.33 10.85 -4.34
C VAL A 21 6.56 11.03 -5.21
N LEU A 22 7.62 10.24 -4.98
CA LEU A 22 8.88 10.32 -5.73
C LEU A 22 8.76 9.73 -7.14
N ASP A 23 8.01 8.62 -7.26
CA ASP A 23 7.70 7.92 -8.53
C ASP A 23 8.94 7.54 -9.36
N GLU A 24 10.06 7.23 -8.70
CA GLU A 24 11.33 6.90 -9.37
C GLU A 24 11.53 5.40 -9.54
N PHE A 25 11.41 4.63 -8.44
CA PHE A 25 11.69 3.19 -8.41
C PHE A 25 10.42 2.33 -8.43
N GLN A 26 9.25 2.92 -8.46
CA GLN A 26 7.94 2.26 -8.54
C GLN A 26 7.65 1.30 -7.37
N PHE A 27 8.27 1.51 -6.19
CA PHE A 27 8.03 0.66 -5.01
C PHE A 27 6.59 0.75 -4.49
N HIS A 28 5.85 1.80 -4.84
CA HIS A 28 4.44 1.97 -4.51
C HIS A 28 3.51 1.10 -5.38
N GLN A 29 4.01 0.59 -6.51
CA GLN A 29 3.21 -0.25 -7.40
C GLN A 29 2.92 -1.60 -6.76
N PRO A 30 1.65 -2.09 -6.82
CA PRO A 30 1.25 -3.32 -6.15
C PRO A 30 2.11 -4.54 -6.51
N LEU A 31 2.45 -4.70 -7.78
CA LEU A 31 3.28 -5.81 -8.23
C LEU A 31 4.67 -5.78 -7.57
N VAL A 32 5.29 -4.61 -7.48
CA VAL A 32 6.62 -4.44 -6.90
C VAL A 32 6.58 -4.61 -5.39
N ALA A 33 5.67 -3.91 -4.69
CA ALA A 33 5.53 -4.00 -3.23
C ALA A 33 5.27 -5.43 -2.76
N CYS A 34 4.30 -6.12 -3.38
CA CYS A 34 3.98 -7.52 -3.03
C CYS A 34 5.15 -8.46 -3.34
N THR A 35 5.86 -8.28 -4.46
CA THR A 35 7.02 -9.10 -4.80
C THR A 35 8.14 -8.95 -3.77
N LEU A 36 8.45 -7.72 -3.34
CA LEU A 36 9.46 -7.45 -2.31
C LEU A 36 9.07 -8.10 -0.98
N ILE A 37 7.80 -7.96 -0.56
CA ILE A 37 7.30 -8.62 0.66
C ILE A 37 7.39 -10.14 0.53
N GLY A 38 7.03 -10.69 -0.63
CA GLY A 38 7.14 -12.11 -0.92
C GLY A 38 8.57 -12.65 -0.85
N LEU A 39 9.55 -11.90 -1.35
CA LEU A 39 10.98 -12.21 -1.25
C LEU A 39 11.44 -12.24 0.21
N VAL A 40 11.13 -11.20 0.97
CA VAL A 40 11.54 -11.05 2.37
C VAL A 40 10.92 -12.11 3.28
N THR A 41 9.71 -12.56 2.95
CA THR A 41 8.94 -13.52 3.77
C THR A 41 9.05 -14.96 3.30
N GLY A 42 9.67 -15.19 2.14
CA GLY A 42 9.79 -16.53 1.52
C GLY A 42 8.49 -17.02 0.87
N GLN A 43 7.50 -16.16 0.67
CA GLN A 43 6.22 -16.47 0.01
C GLN A 43 6.08 -15.76 -1.35
N LEU A 44 7.10 -15.87 -2.19
CA LEU A 44 7.21 -15.12 -3.43
C LEU A 44 6.02 -15.34 -4.38
N VAL A 45 5.68 -16.61 -4.66
CA VAL A 45 4.66 -16.93 -5.67
C VAL A 45 3.26 -16.40 -5.32
N PRO A 46 2.71 -16.63 -4.10
CA PRO A 46 1.43 -16.04 -3.72
C PRO A 46 1.43 -14.51 -3.78
N CYS A 47 2.53 -13.88 -3.35
CA CYS A 47 2.65 -12.42 -3.34
C CYS A 47 2.75 -11.83 -4.75
N ILE A 48 3.42 -12.49 -5.71
CA ILE A 48 3.44 -12.05 -7.11
C ILE A 48 2.04 -12.14 -7.72
N ILE A 49 1.30 -13.22 -7.47
CA ILE A 49 -0.08 -13.36 -7.98
C ILE A 49 -0.98 -12.27 -7.40
N LEU A 50 -0.90 -12.04 -6.09
CA LEU A 50 -1.61 -10.95 -5.43
C LEU A 50 -1.25 -9.59 -6.03
N GLY A 51 0.04 -9.29 -6.14
CA GLY A 51 0.55 -8.04 -6.68
C GLY A 51 0.13 -7.79 -8.12
N GLY A 52 0.17 -8.82 -8.97
CA GLY A 52 -0.30 -8.74 -10.35
C GLY A 52 -1.79 -8.46 -10.44
N SER A 53 -2.62 -9.14 -9.65
CA SER A 53 -4.06 -8.90 -9.60
C SER A 53 -4.38 -7.48 -9.11
N LEU A 54 -3.74 -7.02 -8.03
CA LEU A 54 -3.92 -5.66 -7.52
C LEU A 54 -3.41 -4.60 -8.48
N GLN A 55 -2.32 -4.88 -9.22
CA GLN A 55 -1.80 -3.98 -10.25
C GLN A 55 -2.84 -3.75 -11.35
N MET A 56 -3.50 -4.81 -11.80
CA MET A 56 -4.57 -4.71 -12.80
C MET A 56 -5.77 -3.90 -12.28
N ILE A 57 -6.12 -4.06 -11.00
CA ILE A 57 -7.17 -3.27 -10.35
C ILE A 57 -6.74 -1.79 -10.27
N ALA A 58 -5.49 -1.52 -9.89
CA ALA A 58 -4.97 -0.18 -9.71
C ALA A 58 -4.79 0.60 -11.02
N LEU A 59 -4.75 -0.06 -12.19
CA LEU A 59 -4.72 0.61 -13.50
C LEU A 59 -5.93 1.54 -13.72
N GLY A 60 -7.08 1.23 -13.09
CA GLY A 60 -8.25 2.10 -13.13
C GLY A 60 -8.24 3.23 -12.09
N TRP A 61 -7.24 3.29 -11.23
CA TRP A 61 -7.16 4.28 -10.16
C TRP A 61 -6.31 5.47 -10.58
N ALA A 62 -6.98 6.54 -10.96
CA ALA A 62 -6.32 7.79 -11.35
C ALA A 62 -6.85 8.96 -10.51
N ASN A 63 -5.98 9.89 -10.18
CA ASN A 63 -6.39 11.17 -9.61
C ASN A 63 -7.03 12.02 -10.71
N ILE A 64 -8.27 12.44 -10.52
CA ILE A 64 -9.00 13.27 -11.47
C ILE A 64 -9.41 14.56 -10.77
N GLY A 65 -8.73 15.64 -11.09
CA GLY A 65 -8.95 16.94 -10.45
C GLY A 65 -8.68 16.87 -8.94
N ALA A 66 -9.66 17.23 -8.13
CA ALA A 66 -9.58 17.17 -6.67
C ALA A 66 -9.86 15.77 -6.08
N ALA A 67 -10.34 14.83 -6.90
CA ALA A 67 -10.59 13.46 -6.47
C ALA A 67 -9.27 12.70 -6.33
N VAL A 68 -9.05 12.14 -5.16
CA VAL A 68 -7.86 11.34 -4.85
C VAL A 68 -8.21 9.87 -5.02
N ALA A 69 -7.38 9.13 -5.76
CA ALA A 69 -7.55 7.70 -5.95
C ALA A 69 -7.34 6.93 -4.64
N PRO A 70 -7.93 5.71 -4.51
CA PRO A 70 -7.60 4.80 -3.43
C PRO A 70 -6.09 4.51 -3.38
N ASP A 71 -5.57 4.27 -2.17
CA ASP A 71 -4.13 4.09 -1.96
C ASP A 71 -3.68 2.67 -2.32
N ALA A 72 -3.10 2.53 -3.51
CA ALA A 72 -2.60 1.25 -4.00
C ALA A 72 -1.41 0.72 -3.18
N ALA A 73 -0.55 1.60 -2.65
CA ALA A 73 0.60 1.19 -1.86
C ALA A 73 0.18 0.57 -0.52
N LEU A 74 -0.77 1.21 0.20
CA LEU A 74 -1.28 0.63 1.44
C LEU A 74 -2.04 -0.67 1.17
N ALA A 75 -2.88 -0.71 0.12
CA ALA A 75 -3.59 -1.91 -0.27
C ALA A 75 -2.64 -3.08 -0.52
N ALA A 76 -1.60 -2.86 -1.31
CA ALA A 76 -0.61 -3.88 -1.65
C ALA A 76 0.17 -4.37 -0.43
N VAL A 77 0.72 -3.44 0.36
CA VAL A 77 1.51 -3.79 1.55
C VAL A 77 0.67 -4.52 2.58
N ALA A 78 -0.49 -3.98 2.92
CA ALA A 78 -1.34 -4.54 3.97
C ALA A 78 -1.92 -5.90 3.57
N SER A 79 -2.41 -6.06 2.33
CA SER A 79 -2.92 -7.34 1.85
C SER A 79 -1.84 -8.42 1.72
N ALA A 80 -0.61 -8.05 1.31
CA ALA A 80 0.52 -8.97 1.29
C ALA A 80 0.91 -9.44 2.70
N ILE A 81 0.92 -8.54 3.71
CA ILE A 81 1.14 -8.91 5.10
C ILE A 81 0.06 -9.90 5.59
N ILE A 82 -1.20 -9.60 5.30
CA ILE A 82 -2.34 -10.46 5.68
C ILE A 82 -2.24 -11.83 5.01
N LEU A 83 -1.92 -11.88 3.72
CA LEU A 83 -1.71 -13.12 2.98
C LEU A 83 -0.61 -13.98 3.59
N VAL A 84 0.54 -13.37 3.89
CA VAL A 84 1.69 -14.05 4.50
C VAL A 84 1.37 -14.56 5.90
N GLN A 85 0.74 -13.74 6.73
CA GLN A 85 0.36 -14.12 8.10
C GLN A 85 -0.76 -15.15 8.14
N GLY A 86 -1.70 -15.09 7.18
CA GLY A 86 -2.79 -16.07 7.07
C GLY A 86 -2.31 -17.49 6.73
N GLY A 87 -1.12 -17.62 6.13
CA GLY A 87 -0.49 -18.91 5.88
C GLY A 87 -1.20 -19.79 4.83
N GLN A 88 -2.21 -19.27 4.14
CA GLN A 88 -3.02 -20.01 3.17
C GLN A 88 -2.33 -20.16 1.79
N GLY A 89 -1.17 -19.53 1.59
CA GLY A 89 -0.46 -19.57 0.33
C GLY A 89 -1.30 -19.06 -0.85
N ARG A 90 -1.34 -19.79 -1.96
CA ARG A 90 -2.13 -19.38 -3.14
C ARG A 90 -3.64 -19.32 -2.89
N ALA A 91 -4.16 -20.17 -2.03
CA ALA A 91 -5.60 -20.20 -1.72
C ALA A 91 -6.07 -18.93 -0.97
N GLY A 92 -5.16 -18.21 -0.32
CA GLY A 92 -5.47 -16.97 0.39
C GLY A 92 -5.47 -15.71 -0.48
N VAL A 93 -5.09 -15.81 -1.77
CA VAL A 93 -4.95 -14.64 -2.64
C VAL A 93 -6.28 -13.91 -2.84
N ASP A 94 -7.36 -14.64 -3.12
CA ASP A 94 -8.69 -14.05 -3.34
C ASP A 94 -9.18 -13.31 -2.08
N THR A 95 -8.97 -13.92 -0.92
CA THR A 95 -9.30 -13.28 0.36
C THR A 95 -8.45 -12.04 0.62
N ALA A 96 -7.15 -12.07 0.26
CA ALA A 96 -6.26 -10.92 0.38
C ALA A 96 -6.68 -9.78 -0.56
N ILE A 97 -7.11 -10.08 -1.79
CA ILE A 97 -7.68 -9.10 -2.73
C ILE A 97 -8.95 -8.47 -2.14
N ALA A 98 -9.82 -9.30 -1.56
CA ALA A 98 -11.05 -8.86 -0.93
C ALA A 98 -10.80 -7.81 0.17
N VAL A 99 -9.75 -8.00 0.96
CA VAL A 99 -9.37 -7.06 2.03
C VAL A 99 -8.62 -5.84 1.49
N ALA A 100 -7.92 -5.97 0.37
CA ALA A 100 -7.11 -4.89 -0.21
C ALA A 100 -7.94 -3.65 -0.58
N ILE A 101 -9.15 -3.82 -1.12
CA ILE A 101 -10.01 -2.72 -1.58
C ILE A 101 -10.44 -1.81 -0.40
N PRO A 102 -11.02 -2.32 0.69
CA PRO A 102 -11.29 -1.50 1.87
C PRO A 102 -10.04 -0.83 2.46
N LEU A 103 -8.90 -1.51 2.44
CA LEU A 103 -7.63 -0.95 2.90
C LEU A 103 -7.13 0.18 2.00
N ALA A 104 -7.34 0.09 0.68
CA ALA A 104 -7.03 1.19 -0.24
C ALA A 104 -7.85 2.45 0.09
N VAL A 105 -9.14 2.27 0.42
CA VAL A 105 -10.01 3.38 0.85
C VAL A 105 -9.56 3.94 2.20
N ALA A 106 -9.19 3.10 3.15
CA ALA A 106 -8.61 3.55 4.42
C ALA A 106 -7.30 4.34 4.19
N GLY A 107 -6.47 3.89 3.24
CA GLY A 107 -5.24 4.58 2.82
C GLY A 107 -5.51 5.97 2.25
N LEU A 108 -6.61 6.15 1.53
CA LEU A 108 -7.04 7.45 1.05
C LEU A 108 -7.21 8.46 2.20
N PHE A 109 -7.86 8.07 3.30
CA PHE A 109 -8.00 8.94 4.47
C PHE A 109 -6.64 9.29 5.09
N LEU A 110 -5.71 8.32 5.20
CA LEU A 110 -4.36 8.59 5.68
C LEU A 110 -3.60 9.54 4.74
N THR A 111 -3.78 9.40 3.43
CA THR A 111 -3.21 10.31 2.43
C THR A 111 -3.72 11.74 2.65
N MET A 112 -5.01 11.92 2.89
CA MET A 112 -5.60 13.25 3.17
C MET A 112 -5.00 13.87 4.43
N ILE A 113 -4.85 13.10 5.51
CA ILE A 113 -4.24 13.56 6.76
C ILE A 113 -2.80 14.02 6.51
N VAL A 114 -1.97 13.20 5.84
CA VAL A 114 -0.56 13.53 5.62
C VAL A 114 -0.41 14.71 4.66
N ARG A 115 -1.27 14.84 3.64
CA ARG A 115 -1.30 16.05 2.78
C ARG A 115 -1.56 17.30 3.59
N THR A 116 -2.49 17.26 4.54
CA THR A 116 -2.76 18.40 5.45
C THR A 116 -1.55 18.71 6.33
N LEU A 117 -0.89 17.69 6.89
CA LEU A 117 0.32 17.87 7.68
C LEU A 117 1.49 18.41 6.84
N SER A 118 1.59 18.05 5.57
CA SER A 118 2.63 18.53 4.66
C SER A 118 2.56 20.05 4.42
N VAL A 119 1.39 20.68 4.61
CA VAL A 119 1.26 22.14 4.55
C VAL A 119 2.15 22.82 5.59
N ILE A 120 2.29 22.23 6.77
CA ILE A 120 3.17 22.76 7.82
C ILE A 120 4.63 22.72 7.33
N CYS A 121 5.05 21.62 6.68
CA CYS A 121 6.39 21.51 6.13
C CYS A 121 6.65 22.59 5.05
N VAL A 122 5.66 22.85 4.19
CA VAL A 122 5.75 23.91 3.15
C VAL A 122 5.95 25.28 3.78
N HIS A 123 5.18 25.65 4.80
CA HIS A 123 5.33 26.93 5.49
C HIS A 123 6.72 27.05 6.16
N GLN A 124 7.26 25.95 6.68
CA GLN A 124 8.60 25.97 7.26
C GLN A 124 9.69 26.09 6.19
N MET A 125 9.47 25.49 5.00
CA MET A 125 10.37 25.68 3.84
C MET A 125 10.37 27.15 3.40
N ASP A 126 9.20 27.79 3.31
CA ASP A 126 9.07 29.22 2.97
C ASP A 126 9.80 30.10 3.98
N ALA A 127 9.62 29.84 5.28
CA ALA A 127 10.31 30.56 6.34
C ALA A 127 11.85 30.37 6.29
N ALA A 128 12.31 29.18 5.94
CA ALA A 128 13.76 28.89 5.75
C ALA A 128 14.30 29.59 4.50
N ALA A 129 13.54 29.59 3.43
CA ALA A 129 13.90 30.28 2.16
C ALA A 129 14.01 31.79 2.37
N ALA A 130 13.07 32.39 3.09
CA ALA A 130 13.11 33.83 3.45
C ALA A 130 14.36 34.22 4.26
N LYS A 131 14.95 33.28 4.99
CA LYS A 131 16.21 33.45 5.74
C LYS A 131 17.45 33.10 4.91
N GLY A 132 17.31 32.71 3.64
CA GLY A 132 18.41 32.26 2.80
C GLY A 132 19.01 30.91 3.20
N SER A 133 18.28 30.08 3.99
CA SER A 133 18.78 28.81 4.51
C SER A 133 18.43 27.64 3.60
N PHE A 134 19.28 27.30 2.63
CA PHE A 134 19.11 26.13 1.77
C PHE A 134 19.00 24.81 2.57
N LYS A 135 19.82 24.64 3.59
CA LYS A 135 19.79 23.44 4.47
C LYS A 135 18.45 23.31 5.19
N GLY A 136 17.86 24.44 5.57
CA GLY A 136 16.52 24.43 6.20
C GLY A 136 15.43 23.98 5.23
N VAL A 137 15.46 24.46 3.99
CA VAL A 137 14.51 24.03 2.93
C VAL A 137 14.67 22.53 2.67
N GLU A 138 15.89 22.05 2.47
CA GLU A 138 16.20 20.64 2.21
C GLU A 138 15.73 19.73 3.36
N ALA A 139 16.01 20.12 4.62
CA ALA A 139 15.61 19.34 5.79
C ALA A 139 14.07 19.18 5.87
N TRP A 140 13.31 20.26 5.68
CA TRP A 140 11.85 20.20 5.71
C TRP A 140 11.27 19.44 4.52
N HIS A 141 11.93 19.48 3.35
CA HIS A 141 11.57 18.66 2.19
C HIS A 141 11.73 17.17 2.50
N ILE A 142 12.87 16.77 3.05
CA ILE A 142 13.12 15.37 3.46
C ILE A 142 12.09 14.93 4.51
N ILE A 143 11.77 15.77 5.49
CA ILE A 143 10.73 15.46 6.48
C ILE A 143 9.38 15.21 5.82
N ALA A 144 8.99 16.06 4.86
CA ALA A 144 7.71 15.91 4.14
C ALA A 144 7.64 14.59 3.35
N VAL A 145 8.74 14.18 2.71
CA VAL A 145 8.83 12.89 2.00
C VAL A 145 8.80 11.72 3.00
N CYS A 146 9.52 11.80 4.12
CA CYS A 146 9.50 10.77 5.16
C CYS A 146 8.10 10.59 5.78
N LEU A 147 7.30 11.64 5.91
CA LEU A 147 5.92 11.54 6.37
C LEU A 147 5.07 10.64 5.46
N GLN A 148 5.32 10.64 4.15
CA GLN A 148 4.64 9.74 3.22
C GLN A 148 5.04 8.28 3.46
N GLY A 149 6.33 8.02 3.74
CA GLY A 149 6.81 6.69 4.13
C GLY A 149 6.17 6.20 5.43
N ILE A 150 6.14 7.05 6.45
CA ILE A 150 5.56 6.76 7.77
C ILE A 150 4.07 6.41 7.65
N ARG A 151 3.34 7.06 6.77
CA ARG A 151 1.92 6.83 6.50
C ARG A 151 1.60 5.37 6.17
N ILE A 152 2.46 4.68 5.47
CA ILE A 152 2.31 3.25 5.13
C ILE A 152 3.01 2.36 6.16
N ALA A 153 4.17 2.78 6.67
CA ALA A 153 4.95 1.99 7.62
C ALA A 153 4.23 1.76 8.96
N ILE A 154 3.49 2.76 9.47
CA ILE A 154 2.75 2.60 10.74
C ILE A 154 1.65 1.54 10.63
N PRO A 155 0.72 1.58 9.67
CA PRO A 155 -0.27 0.51 9.50
C PRO A 155 0.35 -0.86 9.25
N ALA A 156 1.44 -0.92 8.47
CA ALA A 156 2.17 -2.17 8.23
C ALA A 156 2.74 -2.75 9.53
N ALA A 157 3.39 -1.92 10.35
CA ALA A 157 3.92 -2.34 11.65
C ALA A 157 2.80 -2.78 12.61
N ALA A 158 1.66 -2.08 12.61
CA ALA A 158 0.49 -2.45 13.41
C ALA A 158 -0.08 -3.81 12.98
N LEU A 159 -0.20 -4.08 11.67
CA LEU A 159 -0.63 -5.38 11.16
C LEU A 159 0.35 -6.50 11.53
N LEU A 160 1.65 -6.24 11.44
CA LEU A 160 2.69 -7.21 11.81
C LEU A 160 2.70 -7.53 13.31
N ALA A 161 2.24 -6.62 14.16
CA ALA A 161 2.10 -6.85 15.60
C ALA A 161 0.93 -7.77 15.94
N ILE A 162 -0.04 -7.98 15.03
CA ILE A 162 -1.15 -8.90 15.23
C ILE A 162 -0.63 -10.35 15.12
N PRO A 163 -0.92 -11.24 16.09
CA PRO A 163 -0.54 -12.64 15.99
C PRO A 163 -1.11 -13.29 14.72
N SER A 164 -0.28 -14.08 14.02
CA SER A 164 -0.69 -14.77 12.79
C SER A 164 -1.90 -15.70 13.00
N SER A 165 -2.04 -16.28 14.20
CA SER A 165 -3.22 -17.07 14.58
C SER A 165 -4.51 -16.24 14.58
N ALA A 166 -4.46 -14.99 15.03
CA ALA A 166 -5.61 -14.09 15.03
C ALA A 166 -5.99 -13.67 13.60
N VAL A 167 -4.98 -13.39 12.75
CA VAL A 167 -5.21 -13.09 11.33
C VAL A 167 -5.83 -14.31 10.62
N ALA A 168 -5.28 -15.50 10.80
CA ALA A 168 -5.81 -16.72 10.22
C ALA A 168 -7.26 -17.01 10.70
N ALA A 169 -7.54 -16.81 11.98
CA ALA A 169 -8.90 -16.98 12.52
C ALA A 169 -9.88 -15.98 11.89
N ALA A 170 -9.48 -14.72 11.74
CA ALA A 170 -10.30 -13.69 11.11
C ALA A 170 -10.59 -14.03 9.64
N LEU A 171 -9.59 -14.47 8.87
CA LEU A 171 -9.76 -14.86 7.48
C LEU A 171 -10.68 -16.08 7.33
N ASN A 172 -10.52 -17.08 8.19
CA ASN A 172 -11.35 -18.28 8.19
C ASN A 172 -12.81 -18.03 8.66
N SER A 173 -13.04 -16.93 9.35
CA SER A 173 -14.40 -16.52 9.78
C SER A 173 -15.15 -15.71 8.72
N MET A 174 -14.49 -15.33 7.62
CA MET A 174 -15.14 -14.60 6.53
C MET A 174 -16.18 -15.49 5.84
N PRO A 175 -17.42 -15.00 5.68
CA PRO A 175 -18.45 -15.76 4.97
C PRO A 175 -18.09 -15.94 3.50
N ALA A 176 -18.36 -17.11 2.92
CA ALA A 176 -18.06 -17.41 1.51
C ALA A 176 -18.70 -16.41 0.55
N TRP A 177 -19.94 -15.94 0.83
CA TRP A 177 -20.59 -14.94 -0.04
C TRP A 177 -19.80 -13.62 -0.14
N LEU A 178 -19.06 -13.25 0.93
CA LEU A 178 -18.23 -12.04 0.93
C LEU A 178 -16.97 -12.25 0.11
N THR A 179 -16.24 -13.35 0.33
CA THR A 179 -15.01 -13.66 -0.42
C THR A 179 -15.29 -13.89 -1.90
N ASP A 180 -16.34 -14.63 -2.24
CA ASP A 180 -16.75 -14.89 -3.62
C ASP A 180 -17.23 -13.60 -4.30
N GLY A 181 -18.07 -12.82 -3.62
CA GLY A 181 -18.55 -11.53 -4.13
C GLY A 181 -17.43 -10.55 -4.41
N MET A 182 -16.42 -10.47 -3.54
CA MET A 182 -15.27 -9.59 -3.73
C MET A 182 -14.30 -10.13 -4.78
N SER A 183 -14.15 -11.43 -4.94
CA SER A 183 -13.37 -12.04 -6.03
C SER A 183 -14.01 -11.71 -7.39
N ILE A 184 -15.34 -11.86 -7.51
CA ILE A 184 -16.08 -11.48 -8.73
C ILE A 184 -15.95 -9.97 -8.98
N GLY A 185 -16.16 -9.14 -7.95
CA GLY A 185 -15.99 -7.68 -8.03
C GLY A 185 -14.59 -7.28 -8.47
N GLY A 186 -13.55 -7.92 -7.92
CA GLY A 186 -12.16 -7.75 -8.33
C GLY A 186 -11.95 -8.06 -9.81
N GLY A 187 -12.51 -9.17 -10.29
CA GLY A 187 -12.48 -9.52 -11.72
C GLY A 187 -13.14 -8.48 -12.62
N MET A 188 -14.26 -7.90 -12.18
CA MET A 188 -14.94 -6.82 -12.91
C MET A 188 -14.07 -5.56 -12.98
N VAL A 189 -13.42 -5.18 -11.90
CA VAL A 189 -12.51 -4.01 -11.86
C VAL A 189 -11.29 -4.24 -12.75
N VAL A 190 -10.75 -5.45 -12.80
CA VAL A 190 -9.68 -5.83 -13.74
C VAL A 190 -10.15 -5.64 -15.19
N ALA A 191 -11.36 -6.07 -15.53
CA ALA A 191 -11.92 -5.89 -16.88
C ALA A 191 -12.08 -4.40 -17.23
N VAL A 192 -12.51 -3.56 -16.27
CA VAL A 192 -12.57 -2.10 -16.44
C VAL A 192 -11.17 -1.51 -16.63
N GLY A 193 -10.17 -1.94 -15.85
CA GLY A 193 -8.78 -1.51 -16.00
C GLY A 193 -8.24 -1.82 -17.40
N TYR A 194 -8.49 -3.02 -17.92
CA TYR A 194 -8.15 -3.39 -19.30
C TYR A 194 -8.84 -2.50 -20.33
N ALA A 195 -10.14 -2.26 -20.17
CA ALA A 195 -10.90 -1.40 -21.08
C ALA A 195 -10.35 0.03 -21.10
N MET A 196 -9.92 0.57 -19.97
CA MET A 196 -9.28 1.89 -19.89
C MET A 196 -7.95 1.92 -20.64
N VAL A 197 -7.09 0.93 -20.46
CA VAL A 197 -5.78 0.84 -21.14
C VAL A 197 -5.93 0.72 -22.66
N ILE A 198 -6.91 -0.05 -23.13
CA ILE A 198 -7.14 -0.21 -24.58
C ILE A 198 -7.67 1.08 -25.22
N ASN A 199 -8.37 1.93 -24.46
CA ASN A 199 -8.95 3.18 -24.96
C ASN A 199 -8.03 4.41 -24.74
N MET A 200 -6.85 4.25 -24.18
CA MET A 200 -5.81 5.27 -24.07
C MET A 200 -4.89 5.27 -25.28
#